data_815ab0675f3ca73a76b1892cc7167942
#
_entry.id   815ab0675f3ca73a76b1892cc7167942
#
_cell.length_a   1.000
_cell.length_b   1.000
_cell.length_c   1.000
_cell.angle_alpha   90.00
_cell.angle_beta   90.00
_cell.angle_gamma   90.00
#
_symmetry.space_group_name_H-M   'P 1'
#
loop_
_entity.id
_entity.type
_entity.pdbx_description
1 polymer ?
#
loop_
_entity_poly.entity_id
_entity_poly.type
_entity_poly.pdbx_seq_one_letter_code
_entity_poly.pdbx_strand_id
1 'polypeptide(L)'
;MRENALIQFSSGRYYQGRGVLQKIGEESALLGHKALIVVDDTVWKKTEERVREYLRSASVEFVRYAFSGGCTEKNYTEASQIGQAEGCTLVIGMGGGRAIDTAKIAADLMGVRCITVPTSLATCASTAWLSVHYREDGSMIGNYWTRYSAFCTLVDLDIAALDCPQRYTAAGILDAMSKYPEITYNLIIGGRFQKNAFSETAALVARHIFDELLEHGESCLNKLAQGLVDEE
;
A
#
# COMPACT_ATOMS: atom_id res chain seq x y z
N MET A 1 8.49 -13.20 -16.88
CA MET A 1 8.51 -11.74 -17.14
C MET A 1 7.68 -11.47 -18.39
N ARG A 2 6.76 -10.49 -18.34
CA ARG A 2 6.07 -10.06 -19.57
C ARG A 2 7.06 -9.20 -20.36
N GLU A 3 7.62 -9.73 -21.40
CA GLU A 3 8.70 -9.11 -22.19
C GLU A 3 8.34 -7.78 -22.88
N ASN A 4 7.08 -7.34 -22.83
CA ASN A 4 6.57 -6.22 -23.61
C ASN A 4 5.73 -5.19 -22.81
N ALA A 5 5.75 -5.17 -21.48
CA ALA A 5 5.06 -4.13 -20.74
C ALA A 5 5.94 -2.87 -20.64
N LEU A 6 5.66 -1.86 -21.45
CA LEU A 6 6.45 -0.63 -21.51
C LEU A 6 6.12 0.35 -20.39
N ILE A 7 4.85 0.45 -19.98
CA ILE A 7 4.38 1.37 -18.94
C ILE A 7 3.25 0.69 -18.18
N GLN A 8 3.30 0.76 -16.85
CA GLN A 8 2.21 0.34 -16.00
C GLN A 8 1.96 1.39 -14.93
N PHE A 9 0.71 1.90 -14.88
CA PHE A 9 0.22 2.69 -13.79
C PHE A 9 -0.50 1.78 -12.80
N SER A 10 -0.29 2.01 -11.52
CA SER A 10 -0.94 1.24 -10.46
C SER A 10 -2.12 2.00 -9.88
N SER A 11 -2.94 1.29 -9.10
CA SER A 11 -4.16 1.74 -8.45
C SER A 11 -5.27 2.19 -9.41
N GLY A 12 -6.38 1.46 -9.41
CA GLY A 12 -7.54 1.82 -10.23
C GLY A 12 -8.23 3.09 -9.72
N ARG A 13 -8.37 3.22 -8.39
CA ARG A 13 -8.96 4.36 -7.69
C ARG A 13 -8.03 4.79 -6.57
N TYR A 14 -7.85 6.10 -6.42
CA TYR A 14 -6.99 6.67 -5.40
C TYR A 14 -7.73 7.79 -4.69
N TYR A 15 -7.87 7.69 -3.39
CA TYR A 15 -8.45 8.70 -2.55
C TYR A 15 -7.44 9.14 -1.50
N GLN A 16 -7.25 10.44 -1.36
CA GLN A 16 -6.39 11.03 -0.36
C GLN A 16 -7.12 12.19 0.31
N GLY A 17 -6.98 12.30 1.61
CA GLY A 17 -7.56 13.37 2.41
C GLY A 17 -7.89 12.91 3.81
N ARG A 18 -8.41 13.82 4.62
CA ARG A 18 -8.85 13.51 5.98
C ARG A 18 -10.18 12.76 5.95
N GLY A 19 -10.29 11.70 6.76
CA GLY A 19 -11.52 10.93 6.89
C GLY A 19 -11.90 10.09 5.67
N VAL A 20 -11.02 9.92 4.67
CA VAL A 20 -11.34 9.11 3.46
C VAL A 20 -11.54 7.63 3.77
N LEU A 21 -11.16 7.16 4.97
CA LEU A 21 -11.46 5.80 5.42
C LEU A 21 -12.97 5.47 5.32
N GLN A 22 -13.85 6.46 5.41
CA GLN A 22 -15.30 6.26 5.23
C GLN A 22 -15.67 5.62 3.88
N LYS A 23 -14.82 5.79 2.85
CA LYS A 23 -15.01 5.16 1.53
C LYS A 23 -14.84 3.64 1.55
N ILE A 24 -14.29 3.07 2.62
CA ILE A 24 -14.01 1.63 2.70
C ILE A 24 -15.26 0.78 2.51
N GLY A 25 -16.42 1.21 3.04
CA GLY A 25 -17.69 0.51 2.86
C GLY A 25 -18.17 0.54 1.42
N GLU A 26 -18.26 1.73 0.83
CA GLU A 26 -18.71 1.95 -0.55
C GLU A 26 -17.82 1.18 -1.55
N GLU A 27 -16.52 1.30 -1.44
CA GLU A 27 -15.58 0.63 -2.34
C GLU A 27 -15.56 -0.89 -2.16
N SER A 28 -15.77 -1.37 -0.93
CA SER A 28 -15.90 -2.81 -0.66
C SER A 28 -17.17 -3.39 -1.28
N ALA A 29 -18.30 -2.70 -1.18
CA ALA A 29 -19.57 -3.15 -1.72
C ALA A 29 -19.55 -3.34 -3.26
N LEU A 30 -18.67 -2.61 -3.97
CA LEU A 30 -18.45 -2.81 -5.41
C LEU A 30 -17.77 -4.15 -5.74
N LEU A 31 -17.08 -4.76 -4.78
CA LEU A 31 -16.32 -6.01 -4.95
C LEU A 31 -17.05 -7.22 -4.38
N GLY A 32 -17.97 -7.00 -3.46
CA GLY A 32 -18.74 -8.08 -2.86
C GLY A 32 -19.28 -7.74 -1.48
N HIS A 33 -19.65 -8.78 -0.75
CA HIS A 33 -20.39 -8.65 0.50
C HIS A 33 -19.64 -9.15 1.74
N LYS A 34 -18.44 -9.76 1.56
CA LYS A 34 -17.64 -10.23 2.69
C LYS A 34 -16.15 -10.02 2.43
N ALA A 35 -15.47 -9.32 3.32
CA ALA A 35 -14.06 -8.95 3.23
C ALA A 35 -13.18 -9.77 4.17
N LEU A 36 -11.97 -10.12 3.72
CA LEU A 36 -10.87 -10.47 4.61
C LEU A 36 -10.08 -9.20 4.92
N ILE A 37 -9.97 -8.81 6.20
CA ILE A 37 -9.16 -7.67 6.63
C ILE A 37 -7.83 -8.17 7.18
N VAL A 38 -6.74 -7.84 6.50
CA VAL A 38 -5.36 -8.12 6.95
C VAL A 38 -4.83 -6.87 7.66
N VAL A 39 -4.68 -6.95 8.98
CA VAL A 39 -4.33 -5.79 9.81
C VAL A 39 -3.66 -6.22 11.11
N ASP A 40 -2.64 -5.48 11.58
CA ASP A 40 -2.03 -5.70 12.88
C ASP A 40 -2.90 -5.16 14.03
N ASP A 41 -2.59 -5.61 15.27
CA ASP A 41 -3.37 -5.24 16.45
C ASP A 41 -3.29 -3.75 16.78
N THR A 42 -2.18 -3.09 16.47
CA THR A 42 -1.99 -1.66 16.78
C THR A 42 -2.88 -0.79 15.91
N VAL A 43 -2.89 -1.06 14.61
CA VAL A 43 -3.76 -0.37 13.64
C VAL A 43 -5.21 -0.72 13.93
N TRP A 44 -5.51 -2.00 14.19
CA TRP A 44 -6.88 -2.44 14.45
C TRP A 44 -7.51 -1.71 15.63
N LYS A 45 -6.82 -1.66 16.77
CA LYS A 45 -7.31 -0.94 17.98
C LYS A 45 -7.67 0.51 17.72
N LYS A 46 -6.99 1.18 16.78
CA LYS A 46 -7.25 2.58 16.44
C LYS A 46 -8.39 2.77 15.43
N THR A 47 -8.67 1.76 14.61
CA THR A 47 -9.56 1.88 13.45
C THR A 47 -10.80 1.02 13.51
N GLU A 48 -10.84 0.01 14.39
CA GLU A 48 -11.88 -1.02 14.45
C GLU A 48 -13.30 -0.44 14.45
N GLU A 49 -13.59 0.52 15.31
CA GLU A 49 -14.94 1.06 15.46
C GLU A 49 -15.43 1.70 14.16
N ARG A 50 -14.58 2.54 13.54
CA ARG A 50 -14.87 3.19 12.25
C ARG A 50 -15.02 2.18 11.12
N VAL A 51 -14.11 1.23 11.02
CA VAL A 51 -14.15 0.19 9.97
C VAL A 51 -15.41 -0.66 10.08
N ARG A 52 -15.78 -1.08 11.30
CA ARG A 52 -17.03 -1.83 11.55
C ARG A 52 -18.26 -1.05 11.14
N GLU A 53 -18.31 0.23 11.49
CA GLU A 53 -19.42 1.11 11.15
C GLU A 53 -19.57 1.27 9.64
N TYR A 54 -18.48 1.59 8.94
CA TYR A 54 -18.51 1.86 7.51
C TYR A 54 -18.82 0.61 6.68
N LEU A 55 -18.26 -0.54 7.03
CA LEU A 55 -18.56 -1.80 6.35
C LEU A 55 -20.01 -2.25 6.61
N ARG A 56 -20.49 -2.13 7.86
CA ARG A 56 -21.87 -2.45 8.22
C ARG A 56 -22.87 -1.56 7.47
N SER A 57 -22.59 -0.27 7.36
CA SER A 57 -23.45 0.68 6.64
C SER A 57 -23.57 0.35 5.15
N ALA A 58 -22.54 -0.30 4.59
CA ALA A 58 -22.52 -0.78 3.21
C ALA A 58 -22.96 -2.25 3.06
N SER A 59 -23.45 -2.89 4.12
CA SER A 59 -23.84 -4.31 4.14
C SER A 59 -22.71 -5.26 3.76
N VAL A 60 -21.47 -4.94 4.16
CA VAL A 60 -20.30 -5.77 3.95
C VAL A 60 -19.88 -6.41 5.27
N GLU A 61 -19.90 -7.73 5.32
CA GLU A 61 -19.37 -8.51 6.42
C GLU A 61 -17.83 -8.59 6.34
N PHE A 62 -17.17 -8.97 7.43
CA PHE A 62 -15.74 -9.19 7.37
C PHE A 62 -15.24 -10.23 8.37
N VAL A 63 -14.09 -10.80 8.03
CA VAL A 63 -13.24 -11.62 8.90
C VAL A 63 -11.91 -10.92 9.02
N ARG A 64 -11.33 -10.90 10.21
CA ARG A 64 -10.02 -10.31 10.45
C ARG A 64 -8.94 -11.38 10.50
N TYR A 65 -7.87 -11.18 9.74
CA TYR A 65 -6.58 -11.82 9.94
C TYR A 65 -5.67 -10.91 10.76
N ALA A 66 -5.33 -11.33 11.98
CA ALA A 66 -4.44 -10.58 12.87
C ALA A 66 -2.99 -10.71 12.37
N PHE A 67 -2.59 -9.79 11.50
CA PHE A 67 -1.25 -9.79 10.89
C PHE A 67 -0.17 -9.51 11.94
N SER A 68 0.95 -10.26 11.87
CA SER A 68 2.16 -9.99 12.63
C SER A 68 3.41 -10.39 11.86
N GLY A 69 4.52 -9.70 12.14
CA GLY A 69 5.82 -10.03 11.54
C GLY A 69 6.01 -9.49 10.13
N GLY A 70 6.35 -10.36 9.18
CA GLY A 70 6.71 -10.03 7.80
C GLY A 70 5.69 -10.48 6.75
N CYS A 71 5.86 -10.01 5.53
CA CYS A 71 5.18 -10.57 4.37
C CYS A 71 5.88 -11.89 4.00
N THR A 72 5.54 -12.97 4.71
CA THR A 72 6.13 -14.31 4.53
C THR A 72 5.14 -15.26 3.89
N GLU A 73 5.66 -16.37 3.32
CA GLU A 73 4.83 -17.41 2.70
C GLU A 73 3.78 -17.94 3.67
N LYS A 74 4.15 -18.14 4.92
CA LYS A 74 3.24 -18.55 5.98
C LYS A 74 2.08 -17.56 6.12
N ASN A 75 2.39 -16.27 6.30
CA ASN A 75 1.37 -15.26 6.60
C ASN A 75 0.38 -15.07 5.45
N TYR A 76 0.84 -14.93 4.20
CA TYR A 76 -0.10 -14.71 3.10
C TYR A 76 -0.86 -15.98 2.71
N THR A 77 -0.28 -17.18 2.91
CA THR A 77 -0.98 -18.45 2.67
C THR A 77 -2.06 -18.66 3.73
N GLU A 78 -1.75 -18.47 5.01
CA GLU A 78 -2.71 -18.58 6.10
C GLU A 78 -3.86 -17.58 5.92
N ALA A 79 -3.56 -16.31 5.63
CA ALA A 79 -4.58 -15.30 5.35
C ALA A 79 -5.49 -15.71 4.18
N SER A 80 -4.91 -16.21 3.08
CA SER A 80 -5.68 -16.64 1.91
C SER A 80 -6.58 -17.84 2.22
N GLN A 81 -6.10 -18.81 2.99
CA GLN A 81 -6.87 -19.98 3.41
C GLN A 81 -8.06 -19.61 4.30
N ILE A 82 -7.86 -18.69 5.26
CA ILE A 82 -8.94 -18.15 6.09
C ILE A 82 -9.97 -17.46 5.20
N GLY A 83 -9.53 -16.56 4.31
CA GLY A 83 -10.44 -15.84 3.41
C GLY A 83 -11.24 -16.77 2.51
N GLN A 84 -10.65 -17.83 1.97
CA GLN A 84 -11.33 -18.84 1.15
C GLN A 84 -12.34 -19.64 1.98
N ALA A 85 -11.95 -20.13 3.15
CA ALA A 85 -12.81 -20.92 4.05
C ALA A 85 -14.05 -20.12 4.50
N GLU A 86 -13.88 -18.82 4.71
CA GLU A 86 -14.94 -17.90 5.12
C GLU A 86 -15.76 -17.34 3.95
N GLY A 87 -15.43 -17.67 2.71
CA GLY A 87 -16.12 -17.19 1.53
C GLY A 87 -15.94 -15.70 1.27
N CYS A 88 -14.79 -15.13 1.63
CA CYS A 88 -14.49 -13.72 1.37
C CYS A 88 -14.35 -13.44 -0.13
N THR A 89 -14.95 -12.36 -0.60
CA THR A 89 -14.99 -11.95 -2.02
C THR A 89 -14.03 -10.80 -2.33
N LEU A 90 -13.40 -10.23 -1.32
CA LEU A 90 -12.38 -9.20 -1.43
C LEU A 90 -11.42 -9.28 -0.25
N VAL A 91 -10.26 -8.64 -0.39
CA VAL A 91 -9.30 -8.45 0.70
C VAL A 91 -9.09 -6.96 0.94
N ILE A 92 -8.98 -6.56 2.19
CA ILE A 92 -8.61 -5.21 2.62
C ILE A 92 -7.29 -5.32 3.38
N GLY A 93 -6.24 -4.69 2.87
CA GLY A 93 -4.95 -4.58 3.56
C GLY A 93 -4.83 -3.25 4.28
N MET A 94 -4.73 -3.27 5.63
CA MET A 94 -4.58 -2.05 6.44
C MET A 94 -3.27 -2.12 7.22
N GLY A 95 -2.40 -1.13 7.05
CA GLY A 95 -1.13 -1.10 7.77
C GLY A 95 0.03 -0.48 7.00
N GLY A 96 1.23 -0.79 7.45
CA GLY A 96 2.46 -0.48 6.71
C GLY A 96 2.68 -1.45 5.53
N GLY A 97 3.78 -1.25 4.80
CA GLY A 97 4.09 -2.01 3.58
C GLY A 97 3.97 -3.52 3.72
N ARG A 98 4.44 -4.10 4.82
CA ARG A 98 4.41 -5.55 5.04
C ARG A 98 3.00 -6.13 5.14
N ALA A 99 2.09 -5.46 5.86
CA ALA A 99 0.70 -5.86 5.97
C ALA A 99 -0.02 -5.74 4.63
N ILE A 100 0.22 -4.63 3.92
CA ILE A 100 -0.33 -4.38 2.58
C ILE A 100 0.16 -5.42 1.58
N ASP A 101 1.45 -5.72 1.56
CA ASP A 101 2.02 -6.72 0.66
C ASP A 101 1.45 -8.12 0.95
N THR A 102 1.28 -8.50 2.22
CA THR A 102 0.61 -9.74 2.62
C THR A 102 -0.82 -9.79 2.10
N ALA A 103 -1.58 -8.70 2.26
CA ALA A 103 -2.96 -8.61 1.78
C ALA A 103 -3.08 -8.73 0.26
N LYS A 104 -2.18 -8.08 -0.49
CA LYS A 104 -2.15 -8.16 -1.95
C LYS A 104 -1.87 -9.58 -2.44
N ILE A 105 -0.88 -10.26 -1.83
CA ILE A 105 -0.58 -11.66 -2.19
C ILE A 105 -1.74 -12.57 -1.79
N ALA A 106 -2.32 -12.42 -0.60
CA ALA A 106 -3.47 -13.21 -0.20
C ALA A 106 -4.65 -13.03 -1.16
N ALA A 107 -4.96 -11.80 -1.58
CA ALA A 107 -5.98 -11.52 -2.57
C ALA A 107 -5.68 -12.21 -3.92
N ASP A 108 -4.43 -12.18 -4.36
CA ASP A 108 -4.01 -12.84 -5.60
C ASP A 108 -4.17 -14.37 -5.53
N LEU A 109 -3.80 -14.99 -4.41
CA LEU A 109 -4.00 -16.42 -4.17
C LEU A 109 -5.49 -16.81 -4.13
N MET A 110 -6.34 -15.96 -3.56
CA MET A 110 -7.78 -16.14 -3.54
C MET A 110 -8.45 -15.86 -4.89
N GLY A 111 -7.78 -15.20 -5.82
CA GLY A 111 -8.35 -14.77 -7.10
C GLY A 111 -9.33 -13.60 -6.99
N VAL A 112 -9.25 -12.81 -5.91
CA VAL A 112 -10.11 -11.65 -5.63
C VAL A 112 -9.35 -10.33 -5.71
N ARG A 113 -10.07 -9.20 -5.59
CA ARG A 113 -9.46 -7.86 -5.63
C ARG A 113 -9.06 -7.39 -4.22
N CYS A 114 -8.07 -6.50 -4.18
CA CYS A 114 -7.55 -5.93 -2.93
C CYS A 114 -7.83 -4.42 -2.86
N ILE A 115 -8.31 -3.96 -1.70
CA ILE A 115 -8.31 -2.54 -1.29
C ILE A 115 -7.15 -2.34 -0.33
N THR A 116 -6.41 -1.25 -0.50
CA THR A 116 -5.28 -0.93 0.37
C THR A 116 -5.54 0.34 1.17
N VAL A 117 -5.26 0.28 2.47
CA VAL A 117 -5.38 1.40 3.41
C VAL A 117 -4.04 1.58 4.11
N PRO A 118 -3.11 2.36 3.55
CA PRO A 118 -1.83 2.61 4.20
C PRO A 118 -2.03 3.39 5.50
N THR A 119 -1.37 2.95 6.56
CA THR A 119 -1.35 3.63 7.86
C THR A 119 0.04 4.18 8.17
N SER A 120 0.89 4.23 7.17
CA SER A 120 2.22 4.80 7.18
C SER A 120 2.58 5.24 5.77
N LEU A 121 3.20 6.39 5.65
CA LEU A 121 3.71 6.95 4.40
C LEU A 121 5.14 6.53 4.07
N ALA A 122 5.68 5.51 4.78
CA ALA A 122 7.08 5.10 4.65
C ALA A 122 7.43 4.47 3.29
N THR A 123 6.45 3.95 2.55
CA THR A 123 6.67 3.25 1.27
C THR A 123 5.50 3.42 0.32
N CYS A 124 5.74 3.18 -0.98
CA CYS A 124 4.70 3.17 -2.01
C CYS A 124 3.96 1.81 -2.15
N ALA A 125 4.10 0.89 -1.19
CA ALA A 125 3.55 -0.47 -1.27
C ALA A 125 2.03 -0.52 -1.55
N SER A 126 1.27 0.48 -1.06
CA SER A 126 -0.18 0.55 -1.24
C SER A 126 -0.61 0.76 -2.69
N THR A 127 0.21 1.43 -3.48
CA THR A 127 -0.06 1.71 -4.90
C THR A 127 0.77 0.82 -5.84
N ALA A 128 1.80 0.17 -5.33
CA ALA A 128 2.66 -0.69 -6.13
C ALA A 128 1.94 -1.97 -6.58
N TRP A 129 2.16 -2.35 -7.82
CA TRP A 129 1.63 -3.59 -8.39
C TRP A 129 2.32 -4.85 -7.87
N LEU A 130 3.56 -4.73 -7.43
CA LEU A 130 4.32 -5.82 -6.84
C LEU A 130 4.21 -5.81 -5.31
N SER A 131 4.54 -6.94 -4.71
CA SER A 131 4.73 -7.09 -3.27
C SER A 131 6.12 -7.63 -2.99
N VAL A 132 6.77 -7.13 -1.94
CA VAL A 132 8.06 -7.67 -1.50
C VAL A 132 7.80 -8.74 -0.45
N HIS A 133 8.34 -9.96 -0.66
CA HIS A 133 8.15 -11.04 0.30
C HIS A 133 9.47 -11.57 0.84
N TYR A 134 9.39 -12.14 2.04
CA TYR A 134 10.53 -12.46 2.88
C TYR A 134 10.43 -13.90 3.38
N ARG A 135 11.58 -14.48 3.74
CA ARG A 135 11.64 -15.69 4.55
C ARG A 135 11.31 -15.38 6.01
N GLU A 136 11.08 -16.44 6.79
CA GLU A 136 10.81 -16.31 8.24
C GLU A 136 12.01 -15.71 9.01
N ASP A 137 13.22 -15.84 8.49
CA ASP A 137 14.43 -15.24 9.05
C ASP A 137 14.58 -13.74 8.72
N GLY A 138 13.63 -13.17 7.97
CA GLY A 138 13.62 -11.77 7.53
C GLY A 138 14.44 -11.48 6.28
N SER A 139 15.11 -12.47 5.69
CA SER A 139 15.82 -12.27 4.41
C SER A 139 14.83 -12.13 3.26
N MET A 140 15.11 -11.19 2.34
CA MET A 140 14.28 -10.94 1.17
C MET A 140 14.34 -12.12 0.20
N ILE A 141 13.18 -12.60 -0.27
CA ILE A 141 13.09 -13.58 -1.37
C ILE A 141 13.11 -12.85 -2.71
N GLY A 142 12.34 -11.77 -2.81
CA GLY A 142 12.21 -10.99 -4.05
C GLY A 142 10.85 -10.34 -4.19
N ASN A 143 10.49 -10.05 -5.45
CA ASN A 143 9.22 -9.43 -5.80
C ASN A 143 8.21 -10.50 -6.22
N TYR A 144 7.03 -10.47 -5.59
CA TYR A 144 5.86 -11.20 -6.01
C TYR A 144 5.00 -10.29 -6.90
N TRP A 145 4.76 -10.70 -8.13
CA TRP A 145 3.99 -9.94 -9.11
C TRP A 145 2.53 -10.40 -9.07
N THR A 146 1.67 -9.56 -8.50
CA THR A 146 0.24 -9.85 -8.43
C THR A 146 -0.42 -9.71 -9.81
N ARG A 147 -1.51 -10.44 -10.04
CA ARG A 147 -2.27 -10.37 -11.31
C ARG A 147 -2.90 -9.00 -11.52
N TYR A 148 -3.27 -8.35 -10.43
CA TYR A 148 -3.95 -7.06 -10.46
C TYR A 148 -3.27 -6.07 -9.51
N SER A 149 -3.25 -4.81 -9.88
CA SER A 149 -3.00 -3.72 -8.95
C SER A 149 -4.13 -3.61 -7.93
N ALA A 150 -3.92 -2.86 -6.83
CA ALA A 150 -4.99 -2.55 -5.91
C ALA A 150 -6.21 -1.99 -6.65
N PHE A 151 -7.40 -2.45 -6.29
CA PHE A 151 -8.66 -1.92 -6.84
C PHE A 151 -8.85 -0.47 -6.42
N CYS A 152 -8.56 -0.21 -5.15
CA CYS A 152 -8.67 1.10 -4.54
C CYS A 152 -7.57 1.28 -3.50
N THR A 153 -7.04 2.50 -3.39
CA THR A 153 -6.12 2.92 -2.32
C THR A 153 -6.75 4.08 -1.57
N LEU A 154 -6.90 3.94 -0.24
CA LEU A 154 -7.49 4.94 0.65
C LEU A 154 -6.40 5.49 1.58
N VAL A 155 -5.90 6.68 1.29
CA VAL A 155 -4.87 7.36 2.10
C VAL A 155 -5.56 8.34 3.03
N ASP A 156 -5.95 7.86 4.22
CA ASP A 156 -6.53 8.70 5.26
C ASP A 156 -5.40 9.43 6.01
N LEU A 157 -5.33 10.75 5.86
CA LEU A 157 -4.26 11.57 6.42
C LEU A 157 -4.30 11.63 7.95
N ASP A 158 -5.45 11.46 8.57
CA ASP A 158 -5.55 11.37 10.04
C ASP A 158 -4.83 10.12 10.55
N ILE A 159 -4.84 9.03 9.79
CA ILE A 159 -4.22 7.76 10.15
C ILE A 159 -2.77 7.69 9.67
N ALA A 160 -2.56 7.96 8.38
CA ALA A 160 -1.27 7.70 7.73
C ALA A 160 -0.22 8.77 8.06
N ALA A 161 -0.64 10.00 8.36
CA ALA A 161 0.24 11.12 8.66
C ALA A 161 0.22 11.52 10.14
N LEU A 162 -0.96 11.80 10.72
CA LEU A 162 -1.05 12.30 12.10
C LEU A 162 -0.86 11.20 13.16
N ASP A 163 -1.51 10.05 12.98
CA ASP A 163 -1.41 8.92 13.93
C ASP A 163 -0.11 8.11 13.77
N CYS A 164 0.59 8.29 12.65
CA CYS A 164 1.82 7.59 12.33
C CYS A 164 3.04 8.31 12.94
N PRO A 165 4.00 7.58 13.55
CA PRO A 165 5.24 8.20 14.01
C PRO A 165 5.98 8.91 12.85
N GLN A 166 6.34 10.17 13.04
CA GLN A 166 6.96 11.04 12.02
C GLN A 166 8.19 10.44 11.32
N ARG A 167 8.96 9.60 12.03
CA ARG A 167 10.11 8.91 11.42
C ARG A 167 9.74 8.08 10.19
N TYR A 168 8.50 7.57 10.11
CA TYR A 168 8.03 6.84 8.94
C TYR A 168 7.70 7.77 7.77
N THR A 169 7.14 8.94 8.05
CA THR A 169 6.94 9.96 7.01
C THR A 169 8.27 10.47 6.48
N ALA A 170 9.24 10.75 7.36
CA ALA A 170 10.60 11.13 6.96
C ALA A 170 11.26 10.03 6.10
N ALA A 171 11.12 8.76 6.50
CA ALA A 171 11.61 7.63 5.70
C ALA A 171 10.94 7.56 4.32
N GLY A 172 9.64 7.83 4.24
CA GLY A 172 8.89 7.85 2.98
C GLY A 172 9.32 8.99 2.05
N ILE A 173 9.57 10.17 2.59
CA ILE A 173 10.15 11.29 1.82
C ILE A 173 11.48 10.86 1.20
N LEU A 174 12.38 10.28 1.99
CA LEU A 174 13.69 9.82 1.51
C LEU A 174 13.56 8.66 0.49
N ASP A 175 12.64 7.70 0.74
CA ASP A 175 12.36 6.62 -0.21
C ASP A 175 11.87 7.16 -1.55
N ALA A 176 10.93 8.11 -1.54
CA ALA A 176 10.43 8.73 -2.77
C ALA A 176 11.51 9.55 -3.49
N MET A 177 12.31 10.33 -2.76
CA MET A 177 13.43 11.10 -3.33
C MET A 177 14.50 10.19 -3.97
N SER A 178 14.74 9.00 -3.41
CA SER A 178 15.72 8.06 -3.95
C SER A 178 15.39 7.57 -5.35
N LYS A 179 14.13 7.63 -5.77
CA LYS A 179 13.69 7.11 -7.08
C LYS A 179 14.28 7.88 -8.25
N TYR A 180 14.46 9.19 -8.12
CA TYR A 180 15.05 9.98 -9.20
C TYR A 180 16.52 9.62 -9.48
N PRO A 181 17.44 9.60 -8.50
CA PRO A 181 18.81 9.15 -8.74
C PRO A 181 18.88 7.67 -9.16
N GLU A 182 18.05 6.78 -8.61
CA GLU A 182 18.00 5.37 -9.03
C GLU A 182 17.65 5.21 -10.51
N ILE A 183 16.60 5.91 -10.98
CA ILE A 183 16.17 5.88 -12.38
C ILE A 183 17.23 6.49 -13.27
N THR A 184 17.76 7.67 -12.90
CA THR A 184 18.75 8.39 -13.67
C THR A 184 20.04 7.57 -13.82
N TYR A 185 20.50 6.95 -12.74
CA TYR A 185 21.65 6.09 -12.78
C TYR A 185 21.45 4.90 -13.73
N ASN A 186 20.29 4.24 -13.66
CA ASN A 186 19.96 3.13 -14.57
C ASN A 186 19.93 3.56 -16.04
N LEU A 187 19.41 4.75 -16.35
CA LEU A 187 19.42 5.29 -17.70
C LEU A 187 20.84 5.58 -18.21
N ILE A 188 21.68 6.17 -17.35
CA ILE A 188 23.10 6.50 -17.68
C ILE A 188 23.90 5.25 -17.99
N ILE A 189 23.78 4.19 -17.17
CA ILE A 189 24.53 2.95 -17.37
C ILE A 189 23.95 2.07 -18.49
N GLY A 190 22.94 2.55 -19.21
CA GLY A 190 22.34 1.87 -20.34
C GLY A 190 21.63 0.57 -19.99
N GLY A 191 21.05 0.50 -18.81
CA GLY A 191 20.28 -0.67 -18.38
C GLY A 191 21.10 -1.94 -18.20
N ARG A 192 22.39 -1.84 -17.86
CA ARG A 192 23.28 -3.00 -17.68
C ARG A 192 22.75 -4.06 -16.72
N PHE A 193 21.97 -3.64 -15.73
CA PHE A 193 21.40 -4.53 -14.72
C PHE A 193 19.93 -4.91 -14.98
N GLN A 194 19.16 -4.04 -15.63
CA GLN A 194 17.78 -4.31 -16.02
C GLN A 194 17.46 -3.61 -17.34
N LYS A 195 17.57 -4.32 -18.45
CA LYS A 195 17.16 -3.79 -19.75
C LYS A 195 15.69 -3.33 -19.70
N ASN A 196 15.46 -2.06 -20.06
CA ASN A 196 14.12 -1.45 -20.15
C ASN A 196 13.35 -1.33 -18.80
N ALA A 197 14.06 -1.22 -17.67
CA ALA A 197 13.42 -1.10 -16.36
C ALA A 197 12.64 0.21 -16.17
N PHE A 198 13.09 1.31 -16.81
CA PHE A 198 12.50 2.63 -16.63
C PHE A 198 12.31 3.35 -17.97
N SER A 199 11.24 4.16 -18.05
CA SER A 199 10.97 5.03 -19.20
C SER A 199 11.39 6.48 -18.90
N GLU A 200 11.56 7.29 -19.95
CA GLU A 200 11.76 8.74 -19.81
C GLU A 200 10.61 9.40 -19.02
N THR A 201 9.37 8.93 -19.23
CA THR A 201 8.20 9.41 -18.47
C THR A 201 8.37 9.13 -16.96
N ALA A 202 8.85 7.95 -16.58
CA ALA A 202 9.12 7.63 -15.18
C ALA A 202 10.21 8.54 -14.60
N ALA A 203 11.25 8.86 -15.37
CA ALA A 203 12.30 9.79 -14.96
C ALA A 203 11.77 11.22 -14.74
N LEU A 204 10.89 11.71 -15.62
CA LEU A 204 10.26 13.03 -15.48
C LEU A 204 9.38 13.11 -14.23
N VAL A 205 8.55 12.09 -13.98
CA VAL A 205 7.70 12.03 -12.78
C VAL A 205 8.57 11.95 -11.53
N ALA A 206 9.59 11.10 -11.50
CA ALA A 206 10.48 10.96 -10.36
C ALA A 206 11.27 12.26 -10.09
N ARG A 207 11.66 12.99 -11.14
CA ARG A 207 12.31 14.31 -11.01
C ARG A 207 11.38 15.33 -10.37
N HIS A 208 10.15 15.41 -10.84
CA HIS A 208 9.17 16.34 -10.28
C HIS A 208 8.91 16.03 -8.79
N ILE A 209 8.68 14.75 -8.44
CA ILE A 209 8.53 14.33 -7.05
C ILE A 209 9.75 14.71 -6.20
N PHE A 210 10.96 14.51 -6.74
CA PHE A 210 12.19 14.86 -6.04
C PHE A 210 12.27 16.37 -5.75
N ASP A 211 11.96 17.20 -6.73
CA ASP A 211 12.02 18.66 -6.59
C ASP A 211 10.98 19.17 -5.59
N GLU A 212 9.73 18.66 -5.63
CA GLU A 212 8.67 18.98 -4.66
C GLU A 212 9.04 18.58 -3.22
N LEU A 213 9.59 17.37 -3.04
CA LEU A 213 9.99 16.90 -1.72
C LEU A 213 11.23 17.63 -1.18
N LEU A 214 12.12 18.08 -2.06
CA LEU A 214 13.27 18.90 -1.67
C LEU A 214 12.82 20.29 -1.19
N GLU A 215 11.82 20.88 -1.84
CA GLU A 215 11.29 22.20 -1.51
C GLU A 215 10.40 22.17 -0.27
N HIS A 216 9.50 21.18 -0.16
CA HIS A 216 8.42 21.17 0.82
C HIS A 216 8.56 20.14 1.94
N GLY A 217 9.42 19.12 1.79
CA GLY A 217 9.49 17.98 2.72
C GLY A 217 9.81 18.35 4.16
N GLU A 218 10.73 19.29 4.40
CA GLU A 218 11.06 19.76 5.75
C GLU A 218 9.88 20.53 6.37
N SER A 219 9.25 21.40 5.60
CA SER A 219 8.06 22.17 6.04
C SER A 219 6.91 21.22 6.40
N CYS A 220 6.68 20.19 5.59
CA CYS A 220 5.68 19.16 5.86
C CYS A 220 5.94 18.45 7.20
N LEU A 221 7.18 17.99 7.44
CA LEU A 221 7.53 17.34 8.71
C LEU A 221 7.35 18.26 9.91
N ASN A 222 7.68 19.55 9.77
CA ASN A 222 7.50 20.54 10.83
C ASN A 222 6.02 20.81 11.13
N LYS A 223 5.15 20.83 10.12
CA LYS A 223 3.69 20.93 10.30
C LYS A 223 3.13 19.70 11.00
N LEU A 224 3.53 18.50 10.57
CA LEU A 224 3.13 17.26 11.20
C LEU A 224 3.55 17.18 12.68
N ALA A 225 4.72 17.73 13.03
CA ALA A 225 5.16 17.83 14.42
C ALA A 225 4.22 18.68 15.28
N GLN A 226 3.49 19.60 14.67
CA GLN A 226 2.50 20.47 15.31
C GLN A 226 1.07 19.91 15.23
N GLY A 227 0.89 18.69 14.68
CA GLY A 227 -0.43 18.08 14.47
C GLY A 227 -1.22 18.72 13.32
N LEU A 228 -0.54 19.39 12.40
CA LEU A 228 -1.15 20.04 11.24
C LEU A 228 -0.97 19.18 9.99
N VAL A 229 -2.04 19.05 9.22
CA VAL A 229 -2.05 18.46 7.88
C VAL A 229 -2.78 19.43 6.96
N ASP A 230 -2.11 19.86 5.90
CA ASP A 230 -2.74 20.62 4.83
C ASP A 230 -3.27 19.61 3.79
N GLU A 231 -4.42 19.89 3.21
CA GLU A 231 -5.05 19.05 2.17
C GLU A 231 -4.54 19.39 0.76
N GLU A 232 -3.66 20.41 0.65
CA GLU A 232 -3.05 20.85 -0.62
C GLU A 232 -1.74 20.13 -0.93
#